data_229a4473f4d16c0e1ee1fe238139c808
#
_entry.id   229a4473f4d16c0e1ee1fe238139c808
#
_cell.length_a   1.000
_cell.length_b   1.000
_cell.length_c   1.000
_cell.angle_alpha   90.00
_cell.angle_beta   90.00
_cell.angle_gamma   90.00
#
_symmetry.space_group_name_H-M   'P 1'
#
loop_
_entity.id
_entity.type
_entity.pdbx_description
1 polymer ?
#
loop_
_entity_poly.entity_id
_entity_poly.type
_entity_poly.pdbx_seq_one_letter_code
_entity_poly.pdbx_strand_id
1 'polypeptide(L)'
;MPISEEAIQYFKELFHERKSRFHTLDPELGEIYVNFAYGEVITSSTRIDTHTRLMLHLAALVSSGGEEMYKVMLEGALNVGVSAVEIKEILYQAVAYVGMGRIYDLLRITNNELMRRDEKLPLPAQSTTTRETRMEEGD
;
A
#
# COMPACT_ATOMS: atom_id res chain seq x y z
N MET A 1 17.35 20.25 -7.46
CA MET A 1 17.36 20.23 -5.98
C MET A 1 17.62 18.80 -5.51
N PRO A 2 18.65 18.54 -4.72
CA PRO A 2 18.93 17.18 -4.27
C PRO A 2 17.80 16.66 -3.35
N ILE A 3 17.68 15.34 -3.28
CA ILE A 3 16.72 14.71 -2.38
C ILE A 3 17.14 14.95 -0.93
N SER A 4 16.19 15.38 -0.09
CA SER A 4 16.44 15.67 1.32
C SER A 4 16.78 14.41 2.11
N GLU A 5 17.50 14.57 3.23
CA GLU A 5 17.82 13.45 4.11
C GLU A 5 16.57 12.78 4.68
N GLU A 6 15.56 13.56 5.03
CA GLU A 6 14.28 13.07 5.54
C GLU A 6 13.58 12.19 4.51
N ALA A 7 13.55 12.62 3.24
CA ALA A 7 12.96 11.86 2.16
C ALA A 7 13.72 10.56 1.89
N ILE A 8 15.05 10.61 1.89
CA ILE A 8 15.91 9.42 1.73
C ILE A 8 15.65 8.43 2.87
N GLN A 9 15.61 8.91 4.10
CA GLN A 9 15.41 8.07 5.27
C GLN A 9 14.04 7.38 5.23
N TYR A 10 12.98 8.13 4.91
CA TYR A 10 11.64 7.57 4.81
C TYR A 10 11.53 6.56 3.65
N PHE A 11 12.14 6.85 2.51
CA PHE A 11 12.18 5.92 1.40
C PHE A 11 12.86 4.60 1.77
N LYS A 12 13.97 4.66 2.50
CA LYS A 12 14.68 3.47 2.99
C LYS A 12 13.84 2.67 4.00
N GLU A 13 13.08 3.34 4.84
CA GLU A 13 12.17 2.68 5.79
C GLU A 13 11.13 1.83 5.06
N LEU A 14 10.57 2.34 3.96
CA LEU A 14 9.56 1.63 3.18
C LEU A 14 10.15 0.58 2.24
N PHE A 15 11.24 0.90 1.57
CA PHE A 15 11.73 0.12 0.43
C PHE A 15 13.13 -0.47 0.61
N HIS A 16 13.75 -0.24 1.76
CA HIS A 16 15.10 -0.74 2.09
C HIS A 16 16.14 -0.27 1.06
N GLU A 17 16.82 -1.19 0.39
CA GLU A 17 17.87 -0.87 -0.60
C GLU A 17 17.34 -0.69 -2.02
N ARG A 18 16.02 -0.77 -2.22
CA ARG A 18 15.43 -0.60 -3.56
C ARG A 18 15.64 0.81 -4.08
N LYS A 19 16.04 0.93 -5.34
CA LYS A 19 16.15 2.22 -6.02
C LYS A 19 14.82 2.62 -6.65
N SER A 20 14.50 3.91 -6.57
CA SER A 20 13.33 4.48 -7.25
C SER A 20 13.45 4.33 -8.76
N ARG A 21 12.35 3.94 -9.42
CA ARG A 21 12.26 3.91 -10.89
C ARG A 21 12.39 5.30 -11.52
N PHE A 22 12.05 6.34 -10.80
CA PHE A 22 12.21 7.71 -11.27
C PHE A 22 13.64 8.04 -11.65
N HIS A 23 14.60 7.36 -11.05
CA HIS A 23 16.01 7.56 -11.38
C HIS A 23 16.32 7.32 -12.87
N THR A 24 15.62 6.37 -13.49
CA THR A 24 15.78 6.03 -14.91
C THR A 24 14.74 6.67 -15.82
N LEU A 25 13.52 6.88 -15.31
CA LEU A 25 12.41 7.43 -16.10
C LEU A 25 12.52 8.94 -16.25
N ASP A 26 12.63 9.64 -15.16
CA ASP A 26 12.73 11.11 -15.11
C ASP A 26 13.35 11.54 -13.78
N PRO A 27 14.67 11.71 -13.73
CA PRO A 27 15.36 12.06 -12.49
C PRO A 27 14.91 13.39 -11.89
N GLU A 28 14.61 14.39 -12.71
CA GLU A 28 14.17 15.71 -12.24
C GLU A 28 12.79 15.63 -11.56
N LEU A 29 11.82 15.03 -12.24
CA LEU A 29 10.50 14.81 -11.66
C LEU A 29 10.59 13.90 -10.43
N GLY A 30 11.46 12.92 -10.47
CA GLY A 30 11.71 12.01 -9.35
C GLY A 30 12.18 12.75 -8.10
N GLU A 31 13.11 13.68 -8.23
CA GLU A 31 13.58 14.51 -7.11
C GLU A 31 12.45 15.35 -6.52
N ILE A 32 11.68 16.02 -7.38
CA ILE A 32 10.54 16.85 -6.95
C ILE A 32 9.50 16.00 -6.21
N TYR A 33 9.11 14.87 -6.80
CA TYR A 33 8.10 13.99 -6.23
C TYR A 33 8.54 13.38 -4.89
N VAL A 34 9.76 12.86 -4.83
CA VAL A 34 10.29 12.23 -3.61
C VAL A 34 10.44 13.25 -2.49
N ASN A 35 10.96 14.44 -2.79
CA ASN A 35 11.08 15.52 -1.80
C ASN A 35 9.71 15.95 -1.26
N PHE A 36 8.69 16.01 -2.10
CA PHE A 36 7.34 16.38 -1.69
C PHE A 36 6.67 15.23 -0.91
N ALA A 37 6.53 14.08 -1.53
CA ALA A 37 5.74 12.97 -0.99
C ALA A 37 6.39 12.28 0.20
N TYR A 38 7.72 12.14 0.18
CA TYR A 38 8.48 11.45 1.23
C TYR A 38 9.22 12.40 2.18
N GLY A 39 9.28 13.67 1.84
CA GLY A 39 9.90 14.70 2.67
C GLY A 39 8.89 15.64 3.30
N GLU A 40 8.36 16.58 2.54
CA GLU A 40 7.48 17.64 3.07
C GLU A 40 6.18 17.11 3.68
N VAL A 41 5.49 16.21 2.98
CA VAL A 41 4.22 15.65 3.46
C VAL A 41 4.44 14.89 4.76
N ILE A 42 5.50 14.09 4.85
CA ILE A 42 5.79 13.27 6.02
C ILE A 42 6.20 14.13 7.21
N THR A 43 7.09 15.10 7.02
CA THR A 43 7.55 15.98 8.11
C THR A 43 6.45 16.88 8.65
N SER A 44 5.47 17.23 7.81
CA SER A 44 4.32 18.04 8.19
C SER A 44 3.19 17.23 8.83
N SER A 45 3.22 15.90 8.71
CA SER A 45 2.15 15.01 9.15
C SER A 45 2.66 14.04 10.22
N THR A 46 2.70 14.50 11.47
CA THR A 46 3.16 13.68 12.61
C THR A 46 2.03 13.06 13.42
N ARG A 47 0.75 13.27 13.03
CA ARG A 47 -0.43 12.87 13.82
C ARG A 47 -0.91 11.46 13.52
N ILE A 48 -0.50 10.88 12.41
CA ILE A 48 -0.80 9.50 12.05
C ILE A 48 0.50 8.73 11.86
N ASP A 49 0.50 7.48 12.27
CA ASP A 49 1.68 6.63 12.15
C ASP A 49 1.91 6.15 10.70
N THR A 50 3.07 5.58 10.46
CA THR A 50 3.44 5.07 9.14
C THR A 50 2.49 3.98 8.68
N HIS A 51 2.10 3.07 9.55
CA HIS A 51 1.15 1.99 9.24
C HIS A 51 -0.17 2.54 8.69
N THR A 52 -0.81 3.46 9.42
CA THR A 52 -2.05 4.11 9.00
C THR A 52 -1.86 4.91 7.70
N ARG A 53 -0.75 5.62 7.58
CA ARG A 53 -0.43 6.41 6.39
C ARG A 53 -0.34 5.53 5.15
N LEU A 54 0.32 4.40 5.24
CA LEU A 54 0.43 3.47 4.10
C LEU A 54 -0.92 2.89 3.71
N MET A 55 -1.80 2.60 4.66
CA MET A 55 -3.17 2.17 4.37
C MET A 55 -3.95 3.26 3.63
N LEU A 56 -3.81 4.53 4.03
CA LEU A 56 -4.43 5.67 3.32
C LEU A 56 -3.89 5.82 1.90
N HIS A 57 -2.58 5.69 1.71
CA HIS A 57 -1.96 5.73 0.38
C HIS A 57 -2.55 4.64 -0.52
N LEU A 58 -2.67 3.42 -0.02
CA LEU A 58 -3.25 2.32 -0.79
C LEU A 58 -4.71 2.59 -1.15
N ALA A 59 -5.51 3.05 -0.20
CA ALA A 59 -6.92 3.40 -0.47
C ALA A 59 -7.04 4.49 -1.53
N ALA A 60 -6.20 5.51 -1.48
CA ALA A 60 -6.16 6.57 -2.48
C ALA A 60 -5.79 6.04 -3.88
N LEU A 61 -4.77 5.19 -3.96
CA LEU A 61 -4.34 4.59 -5.23
C LEU A 61 -5.37 3.62 -5.80
N VAL A 62 -6.08 2.89 -4.94
CA VAL A 62 -7.18 2.03 -5.37
C VAL A 62 -8.24 2.85 -6.10
N SER A 63 -8.56 4.04 -5.62
CA SER A 63 -9.60 4.89 -6.21
C SER A 63 -9.12 5.75 -7.38
N SER A 64 -7.87 6.23 -7.36
CA SER A 64 -7.38 7.21 -8.34
C SER A 64 -6.76 6.62 -9.60
N GLY A 65 -6.42 5.36 -9.61
CA GLY A 65 -5.71 4.74 -10.73
C GLY A 65 -4.23 4.51 -10.46
N GLY A 66 -3.53 3.96 -11.43
CA GLY A 66 -2.09 3.72 -11.33
C GLY A 66 -1.73 2.38 -10.68
N GLU A 67 -1.88 1.30 -11.44
CA GLU A 67 -1.54 -0.06 -10.98
C GLU A 67 -0.07 -0.17 -10.57
N GLU A 68 0.84 0.47 -11.29
CA GLU A 68 2.27 0.48 -10.98
C GLU A 68 2.54 1.16 -9.62
N MET A 69 1.91 2.31 -9.35
CA MET A 69 2.06 2.98 -8.06
C MET A 69 1.43 2.16 -6.92
N TYR A 70 0.29 1.54 -7.18
CA TYR A 70 -0.32 0.63 -6.20
C TYR A 70 0.63 -0.52 -5.86
N LYS A 71 1.23 -1.16 -6.84
CA LYS A 71 2.19 -2.25 -6.64
C LYS A 71 3.40 -1.81 -5.80
N VAL A 72 3.95 -0.65 -6.09
CA VAL A 72 5.08 -0.09 -5.33
C VAL A 72 4.68 0.19 -3.88
N MET A 73 3.56 0.86 -3.66
CA MET A 73 3.12 1.20 -2.31
C MET A 73 2.63 -0.01 -1.52
N LEU A 74 2.10 -1.02 -2.19
CA LEU A 74 1.77 -2.32 -1.59
C LEU A 74 3.02 -2.97 -0.98
N GLU A 75 4.11 -2.98 -1.72
CA GLU A 75 5.39 -3.49 -1.23
C GLU A 75 5.87 -2.70 0.00
N GLY A 76 5.84 -1.37 -0.07
CA GLY A 76 6.18 -0.52 1.06
C GLY A 76 5.31 -0.76 2.29
N ALA A 77 4.01 -0.91 2.09
CA ALA A 77 3.05 -1.18 3.18
C ALA A 77 3.36 -2.52 3.88
N LEU A 78 3.58 -3.57 3.12
CA LEU A 78 3.93 -4.89 3.66
C LEU A 78 5.27 -4.84 4.41
N ASN A 79 6.24 -4.08 3.89
CA ASN A 79 7.56 -3.94 4.53
C ASN A 79 7.49 -3.26 5.90
N VAL A 80 6.55 -2.35 6.13
CA VAL A 80 6.39 -1.66 7.42
C VAL A 80 5.35 -2.31 8.34
N GLY A 81 4.86 -3.50 7.98
CA GLY A 81 4.03 -4.31 8.86
C GLY A 81 2.53 -4.18 8.66
N VAL A 82 2.06 -3.54 7.59
CA VAL A 82 0.64 -3.65 7.20
C VAL A 82 0.39 -5.10 6.81
N SER A 83 -0.61 -5.74 7.41
CA SER A 83 -0.84 -7.17 7.23
C SER A 83 -1.53 -7.49 5.90
N ALA A 84 -1.39 -8.74 5.45
CA ALA A 84 -2.10 -9.24 4.28
C ALA A 84 -3.62 -9.07 4.42
N VAL A 85 -4.16 -9.35 5.60
CA VAL A 85 -5.59 -9.17 5.90
C VAL A 85 -6.00 -7.70 5.77
N GLU A 86 -5.22 -6.78 6.33
CA GLU A 86 -5.50 -5.35 6.23
C GLU A 86 -5.48 -4.85 4.77
N ILE A 87 -4.53 -5.33 3.97
CA ILE A 87 -4.50 -5.02 2.53
C ILE A 87 -5.79 -5.49 1.84
N LYS A 88 -6.21 -6.73 2.11
CA LYS A 88 -7.45 -7.27 1.53
C LYS A 88 -8.67 -6.45 1.99
N GLU A 89 -8.71 -6.05 3.25
CA GLU A 89 -9.78 -5.23 3.79
C GLU A 89 -9.88 -3.87 3.09
N ILE A 90 -8.76 -3.25 2.72
CA ILE A 90 -8.76 -2.01 1.94
C ILE A 90 -9.49 -2.22 0.61
N LEU A 91 -9.20 -3.32 -0.10
CA LEU A 91 -9.87 -3.66 -1.35
C LEU A 91 -11.37 -3.90 -1.14
N TYR A 92 -11.74 -4.64 -0.09
CA TYR A 92 -13.13 -4.93 0.23
C TYR A 92 -13.92 -3.67 0.53
N GLN A 93 -13.38 -2.77 1.32
CA GLN A 93 -14.05 -1.50 1.64
C GLN A 93 -14.21 -0.60 0.42
N ALA A 94 -13.28 -0.68 -0.53
CA ALA A 94 -13.30 0.16 -1.71
C ALA A 94 -14.28 -0.31 -2.80
N VAL A 95 -14.69 -1.58 -2.82
CA VAL A 95 -15.54 -2.16 -3.89
C VAL A 95 -16.80 -1.33 -4.14
N ALA A 96 -17.49 -0.89 -3.07
CA ALA A 96 -18.73 -0.16 -3.17
C ALA A 96 -18.58 1.21 -3.88
N TYR A 97 -17.39 1.80 -3.84
CA TYR A 97 -17.13 3.15 -4.36
C TYR A 97 -16.36 3.15 -5.68
N VAL A 98 -15.59 2.11 -5.93
CA VAL A 98 -14.66 2.03 -7.07
C VAL A 98 -15.15 1.07 -8.15
N GLY A 99 -15.87 0.04 -7.76
CA GLY A 99 -16.38 -0.98 -8.65
C GLY A 99 -15.47 -2.19 -8.80
N MET A 100 -16.08 -3.34 -9.04
CA MET A 100 -15.39 -4.63 -9.07
C MET A 100 -14.42 -4.77 -10.24
N GLY A 101 -14.69 -4.13 -11.37
CA GLY A 101 -13.79 -4.19 -12.54
C GLY A 101 -12.39 -3.71 -12.21
N ARG A 102 -12.29 -2.62 -11.44
CA ARG A 102 -11.00 -2.11 -10.99
C ARG A 102 -10.41 -2.96 -9.86
N ILE A 103 -11.23 -3.32 -8.88
CA ILE A 103 -10.78 -4.12 -7.74
C ILE A 103 -10.24 -5.48 -8.20
N TYR A 104 -10.83 -6.07 -9.21
CA TYR A 104 -10.36 -7.35 -9.75
C TYR A 104 -8.89 -7.30 -10.19
N ASP A 105 -8.49 -6.26 -10.92
CA ASP A 105 -7.10 -6.11 -11.36
C ASP A 105 -6.14 -5.89 -10.20
N LEU A 106 -6.54 -5.07 -9.23
CA LEU A 106 -5.74 -4.82 -8.03
C LEU A 106 -5.66 -6.05 -7.12
N LEU A 107 -6.72 -6.83 -7.06
CA LEU A 107 -6.74 -8.11 -6.32
C LEU A 107 -5.71 -9.08 -6.89
N ARG A 108 -5.61 -9.17 -8.21
CA ARG A 108 -4.61 -10.01 -8.88
C ARG A 108 -3.18 -9.55 -8.54
N ILE A 109 -2.92 -8.25 -8.60
CA ILE A 109 -1.61 -7.66 -8.24
C ILE A 109 -1.30 -7.97 -6.77
N THR A 110 -2.27 -7.79 -5.89
CA THR A 110 -2.14 -8.07 -4.46
C THR A 110 -1.82 -9.54 -4.21
N ASN A 111 -2.56 -10.45 -4.80
CA ASN A 111 -2.35 -11.88 -4.63
C ASN A 111 -0.98 -12.32 -5.14
N ASN A 112 -0.53 -11.78 -6.26
CA ASN A 112 0.81 -12.08 -6.79
C ASN A 112 1.91 -11.67 -5.81
N GLU A 113 1.81 -10.49 -5.20
CA GLU A 113 2.78 -10.03 -4.21
C GLU A 113 2.74 -10.86 -2.93
N LEU A 114 1.55 -11.22 -2.46
CA LEU A 114 1.41 -12.05 -1.27
C LEU A 114 1.98 -13.45 -1.49
N MET A 115 1.74 -14.05 -2.65
CA MET A 115 2.32 -15.36 -3.00
C MET A 115 3.85 -15.28 -3.12
N ARG A 116 4.38 -14.21 -3.67
CA ARG A 116 5.82 -13.97 -3.72
C ARG A 116 6.44 -13.91 -2.33
N ARG A 117 5.68 -13.49 -1.33
CA ARG A 117 6.08 -13.44 0.09
C ARG A 117 5.71 -14.69 0.89
N ASP A 118 5.40 -15.77 0.20
CA ASP A 118 5.05 -17.08 0.79
C ASP A 118 3.75 -17.11 1.61
N GLU A 119 2.86 -16.14 1.38
CA GLU A 119 1.52 -16.18 1.98
C GLU A 119 0.66 -17.23 1.30
N LYS A 120 -0.06 -18.01 2.09
CA LYS A 120 -1.04 -18.97 1.57
C LYS A 120 -2.38 -18.28 1.31
N LEU A 121 -2.92 -18.49 0.13
CA LEU A 121 -4.22 -17.96 -0.27
C LEU A 121 -5.24 -19.10 -0.45
N PRO A 122 -6.51 -18.89 -0.06
CA PRO A 122 -7.06 -17.72 0.63
C PRO A 122 -6.52 -17.57 2.05
N LEU A 123 -6.51 -16.34 2.56
CA LEU A 123 -6.05 -16.09 3.94
C LEU A 123 -7.02 -16.73 4.94
N PRO A 124 -6.52 -17.45 5.97
CA PRO A 124 -7.41 -18.14 6.93
C PRO A 124 -8.42 -17.22 7.61
N ALA A 125 -7.99 -16.01 7.99
CA ALA A 125 -8.87 -15.03 8.65
C ALA A 125 -10.03 -14.57 7.76
N GLN A 126 -9.88 -14.62 6.44
CA GLN A 126 -10.92 -14.20 5.49
C GLN A 126 -11.90 -15.32 5.19
N SER A 127 -11.45 -16.58 5.19
CA SER A 127 -12.26 -17.73 4.78
C SER A 127 -13.05 -18.36 5.91
N THR A 128 -12.59 -18.26 7.15
CA THR A 128 -13.20 -18.96 8.30
C THR A 128 -13.67 -18.02 9.40
N THR A 129 -12.81 -17.17 9.91
CA THR A 129 -13.09 -16.33 11.09
C THR A 129 -14.27 -15.37 10.87
N THR A 130 -14.39 -14.80 9.68
CA THR A 130 -15.47 -13.84 9.39
C THR A 130 -16.85 -14.51 9.34
N ARG A 131 -16.94 -15.77 8.96
CA ARG A 131 -18.21 -16.53 8.94
C ARG A 131 -18.65 -16.92 10.34
N GLU A 132 -17.73 -17.40 11.15
CA GLU A 132 -18.00 -17.81 12.52
C GLU A 132 -18.41 -16.63 13.39
N THR A 133 -17.68 -15.52 13.32
CA THR A 133 -18.02 -14.31 14.06
C THR A 133 -19.38 -13.73 13.67
N ARG A 134 -19.75 -13.79 12.39
CA ARG A 134 -21.07 -13.32 11.94
C ARG A 134 -22.22 -14.20 12.40
N MET A 135 -21.99 -15.48 12.57
CA MET A 135 -23.02 -16.41 13.07
C MET A 135 -23.22 -16.25 14.57
N GLU A 136 -22.17 -15.90 15.31
CA GLU A 136 -22.26 -15.65 16.75
C GLU A 136 -22.85 -14.26 17.07
N GLU A 137 -22.65 -13.25 16.22
CA GLU A 137 -23.23 -11.90 16.39
C GLU A 137 -24.64 -11.76 15.81
N GLY A 138 -25.11 -12.71 15.03
CA GLY A 138 -26.44 -12.71 14.39
C GLY A 138 -27.56 -13.34 15.22
N ASP A 139 -27.25 -13.84 16.39
CA ASP A 139 -28.19 -14.38 17.37
C ASP A 139 -28.36 -13.39 18.55
#